data_f80dc35fb6760a3f17bbdf8c595df3ac
#
_entry.id   f80dc35fb6760a3f17bbdf8c595df3ac
#
_cell.length_a   1.000
_cell.length_b   1.000
_cell.length_c   1.000
_cell.angle_alpha   90.00
_cell.angle_beta   90.00
_cell.angle_gamma   90.00
#
_symmetry.space_group_name_H-M   'P 1'
#
loop_
_entity.id
_entity.type
_entity.pdbx_description
1 polymer ?
#
loop_
_entity_poly.entity_id
_entity_poly.type
_entity_poly.pdbx_seq_one_letter_code
_entity_poly.pdbx_strand_id
1 'polypeptide(L)'
;MDGLIVYGSKYGTTRRYAEELSRLTGLPAIPCGEFHRLAEGSILVYLGALYAGGVLGLKQAMKGLSLGDGQRLIVATVGLADPAEPQNRAHIRAALQKQLPPELSERAVLFHLRGGIDYAVLSPRHRAMMAAMCFSLRRKPARQRSAEDQALLETYGKQVDFTDLSALA
;
A
#
# COMPACT_ATOMS: atom_id res chain seq x y z
N MET A 1 22.35 -8.99 -5.53
CA MET A 1 21.04 -9.59 -5.20
C MET A 1 20.07 -9.07 -6.24
N ASP A 2 19.44 -9.95 -6.99
CA ASP A 2 18.52 -9.55 -8.03
C ASP A 2 17.12 -9.34 -7.46
N GLY A 3 16.41 -8.35 -7.93
CA GLY A 3 15.09 -8.05 -7.43
C GLY A 3 14.41 -6.94 -8.23
N LEU A 4 13.15 -6.75 -7.94
CA LEU A 4 12.30 -5.76 -8.60
C LEU A 4 11.40 -5.09 -7.58
N ILE A 5 11.34 -3.77 -7.63
CA ILE A 5 10.38 -2.97 -6.89
C ILE A 5 9.21 -2.67 -7.82
N VAL A 6 8.00 -3.04 -7.39
CA VAL A 6 6.76 -2.76 -8.11
C VAL A 6 5.87 -1.90 -7.24
N TYR A 7 5.32 -0.81 -7.78
CA TYR A 7 4.53 0.09 -6.97
C TYR A 7 3.16 0.44 -7.58
N GLY A 8 2.14 0.46 -6.71
CA GLY A 8 0.82 1.01 -6.99
C GLY A 8 0.64 2.37 -6.32
N SER A 9 0.73 3.44 -7.11
CA SER A 9 0.62 4.82 -6.62
C SER A 9 -0.34 5.62 -7.49
N LYS A 10 -1.18 6.45 -6.86
CA LYS A 10 -2.11 7.32 -7.57
C LYS A 10 -1.66 8.78 -7.54
N TYR A 11 -1.21 9.25 -6.38
CA TYR A 11 -0.87 10.66 -6.14
C TYR A 11 0.59 10.87 -5.71
N GLY A 12 1.43 9.86 -5.92
CA GLY A 12 2.88 10.00 -5.81
C GLY A 12 3.49 9.57 -4.48
N THR A 13 2.77 9.47 -3.38
CA THR A 13 3.36 9.13 -2.07
C THR A 13 4.05 7.76 -2.08
N THR A 14 3.37 6.72 -2.56
CA THR A 14 3.95 5.37 -2.67
C THR A 14 5.12 5.34 -3.66
N ARG A 15 5.03 6.12 -4.74
CA ARG A 15 6.12 6.27 -5.71
C ARG A 15 7.39 6.85 -5.06
N ARG A 16 7.27 7.85 -4.20
CA ARG A 16 8.41 8.42 -3.45
C ARG A 16 9.14 7.34 -2.62
N TYR A 17 8.40 6.47 -1.94
CA TYR A 17 8.99 5.33 -1.23
C TYR A 17 9.68 4.35 -2.19
N ALA A 18 9.06 4.03 -3.32
CA ALA A 18 9.64 3.11 -4.30
C ALA A 18 10.92 3.66 -4.92
N GLU A 19 10.96 4.95 -5.25
CA GLU A 19 12.14 5.64 -5.78
C GLU A 19 13.26 5.69 -4.75
N GLU A 20 12.96 5.99 -3.48
CA GLU A 20 13.96 5.99 -2.42
C GLU A 20 14.50 4.58 -2.15
N LEU A 21 13.65 3.58 -2.10
CA LEU A 21 14.08 2.18 -1.94
C LEU A 21 14.96 1.73 -3.11
N SER A 22 14.60 2.14 -4.34
CA SER A 22 15.43 1.90 -5.53
C SER A 22 16.82 2.55 -5.40
N ARG A 23 16.87 3.78 -4.92
CA ARG A 23 18.14 4.49 -4.67
C ARG A 23 19.01 3.79 -3.62
N LEU A 24 18.40 3.29 -2.54
CA LEU A 24 19.10 2.61 -1.44
C LEU A 24 19.61 1.22 -1.83
N THR A 25 18.82 0.48 -2.62
CA THR A 25 19.09 -0.93 -2.93
C THR A 25 19.74 -1.15 -4.30
N GLY A 26 19.66 -0.18 -5.20
CA GLY A 26 20.04 -0.33 -6.61
C GLY A 26 19.05 -1.16 -7.44
N LEU A 27 17.93 -1.61 -6.85
CA LEU A 27 16.92 -2.38 -7.58
C LEU A 27 16.07 -1.46 -8.47
N PRO A 28 15.70 -1.90 -9.69
CA PRO A 28 14.78 -1.14 -10.53
C PRO A 28 13.39 -1.05 -9.89
N ALA A 29 12.72 0.11 -10.08
CA ALA A 29 11.36 0.35 -9.62
C ALA A 29 10.44 0.65 -10.81
N ILE A 30 9.33 -0.10 -10.92
CA ILE A 30 8.35 0.05 -11.99
C ILE A 30 6.91 0.19 -11.46
N PRO A 31 6.03 0.89 -12.18
CA PRO A 31 4.60 0.89 -11.87
C PRO A 31 3.97 -0.50 -12.00
N CYS A 32 2.95 -0.78 -11.18
CA CYS A 32 2.31 -2.10 -11.17
C CYS A 32 1.66 -2.50 -12.51
N GLY A 33 1.30 -1.54 -13.34
CA GLY A 33 0.78 -1.80 -14.70
C GLY A 33 1.81 -2.33 -15.68
N GLU A 34 3.10 -2.19 -15.38
CA GLU A 34 4.22 -2.66 -16.20
C GLU A 34 4.79 -4.00 -15.70
N PHE A 35 4.30 -4.49 -14.57
CA PHE A 35 4.76 -5.75 -14.01
C PHE A 35 4.10 -6.93 -14.71
N HIS A 36 4.91 -7.84 -15.25
CA HIS A 36 4.43 -9.04 -15.95
C HIS A 36 4.93 -10.35 -15.31
N ARG A 37 6.17 -10.37 -14.86
CA ARG A 37 6.78 -11.57 -14.27
C ARG A 37 7.96 -11.23 -13.36
N LEU A 38 8.27 -12.12 -12.45
CA LEU A 38 9.47 -12.07 -11.61
C LEU A 38 10.53 -13.03 -12.18
N ALA A 39 11.77 -12.59 -12.25
CA ALA A 39 12.89 -13.44 -12.63
C ALA A 39 13.16 -14.52 -11.56
N GLU A 40 13.75 -15.65 -11.98
CA GLU A 40 14.12 -16.73 -11.05
C GLU A 40 15.11 -16.25 -9.99
N GLY A 41 14.96 -16.73 -8.76
CA GLY A 41 15.85 -16.39 -7.63
C GLY A 41 15.76 -14.95 -7.14
N SER A 42 14.87 -14.13 -7.70
CA SER A 42 14.76 -12.70 -7.41
C SER A 42 13.84 -12.38 -6.23
N ILE A 43 14.01 -11.18 -5.68
CA ILE A 43 13.11 -10.60 -4.68
C ILE A 43 12.11 -9.67 -5.37
N LEU A 44 10.82 -9.87 -5.08
CA LEU A 44 9.76 -8.92 -5.43
C LEU A 44 9.42 -8.07 -4.22
N VAL A 45 9.61 -6.76 -4.33
CA VAL A 45 9.12 -5.78 -3.36
C VAL A 45 7.93 -5.05 -3.97
N TYR A 46 6.74 -5.26 -3.42
CA TYR A 46 5.54 -4.56 -3.83
C TYR A 46 5.20 -3.45 -2.84
N LEU A 47 5.13 -2.21 -3.31
CA LEU A 47 4.64 -1.09 -2.51
C LEU A 47 3.27 -0.64 -3.04
N GLY A 48 2.25 -0.60 -2.19
CA GLY A 48 0.90 -0.23 -2.61
C GLY A 48 0.21 0.74 -1.65
N ALA A 49 -0.42 1.77 -2.23
CA ALA A 49 -1.27 2.66 -1.45
C ALA A 49 -2.50 1.92 -0.94
N LEU A 50 -2.85 2.11 0.33
CA LEU A 50 -4.14 1.70 0.87
C LEU A 50 -5.24 2.56 0.25
N TYR A 51 -6.17 1.91 -0.45
CA TYR A 51 -7.18 2.57 -1.24
C TYR A 51 -8.47 1.76 -1.28
N ALA A 52 -9.57 2.40 -0.90
CA ALA A 52 -10.91 1.79 -0.93
C ALA A 52 -10.99 0.39 -0.27
N GLY A 53 -10.32 0.20 0.85
CA GLY A 53 -10.31 -1.07 1.60
C GLY A 53 -9.37 -2.14 1.06
N GLY A 54 -8.51 -1.78 0.09
CA GLY A 54 -7.52 -2.68 -0.49
C GLY A 54 -6.16 -2.01 -0.71
N VAL A 55 -5.29 -2.71 -1.39
CA VAL A 55 -3.96 -2.22 -1.81
C VAL A 55 -3.96 -2.03 -3.31
N LEU A 56 -3.69 -0.81 -3.75
CA LEU A 56 -3.78 -0.42 -5.15
C LEU A 56 -2.89 -1.30 -6.04
N GLY A 57 -3.50 -1.95 -7.03
CA GLY A 57 -2.82 -2.79 -8.02
C GLY A 57 -2.35 -4.16 -7.54
N LEU A 58 -2.36 -4.44 -6.23
CA LEU A 58 -1.80 -5.68 -5.66
C LEU A 58 -2.44 -6.93 -6.24
N LYS A 59 -3.76 -7.00 -6.25
CA LYS A 59 -4.49 -8.17 -6.75
C LYS A 59 -4.16 -8.49 -8.20
N GLN A 60 -4.00 -7.47 -9.03
CA GLN A 60 -3.65 -7.64 -10.44
C GLN A 60 -2.19 -8.07 -10.60
N ALA A 61 -1.27 -7.45 -9.87
CA ALA A 61 0.16 -7.78 -9.93
C ALA A 61 0.45 -9.20 -9.42
N MET A 62 -0.30 -9.68 -8.43
CA MET A 62 -0.15 -11.02 -7.86
C MET A 62 -0.92 -12.11 -8.61
N LYS A 63 -1.73 -11.74 -9.60
CA LYS A 63 -2.52 -12.72 -10.36
C LYS A 63 -1.62 -13.65 -11.18
N GLY A 64 -1.68 -14.94 -10.86
CA GLY A 64 -0.87 -15.96 -11.53
C GLY A 64 0.60 -15.97 -11.14
N LEU A 65 1.00 -15.14 -10.15
CA LEU A 65 2.34 -15.20 -9.59
C LEU A 65 2.45 -16.45 -8.69
N SER A 66 3.45 -17.28 -8.97
CA SER A 66 3.89 -18.37 -8.12
C SER A 66 5.35 -18.12 -7.76
N LEU A 67 5.70 -18.29 -6.49
CA LEU A 67 7.08 -18.12 -6.02
C LEU A 67 7.80 -19.45 -6.09
N GLY A 68 8.79 -19.54 -6.97
CA GLY A 68 9.75 -20.64 -7.03
C GLY A 68 10.73 -20.64 -5.86
N ASP A 69 11.66 -21.60 -5.91
CA ASP A 69 12.74 -21.70 -4.93
C ASP A 69 13.65 -20.46 -4.99
N GLY A 70 14.01 -19.95 -3.82
CA GLY A 70 14.85 -18.76 -3.69
C GLY A 70 14.15 -17.43 -3.94
N GLN A 71 12.93 -17.42 -4.50
CA GLN A 71 12.16 -16.19 -4.68
C GLN A 71 11.50 -15.76 -3.37
N ARG A 72 11.46 -14.44 -3.14
CA ARG A 72 10.86 -13.82 -1.96
C ARG A 72 9.89 -12.72 -2.35
N LEU A 73 8.83 -12.58 -1.56
CA LEU A 73 7.85 -11.51 -1.69
C LEU A 73 7.85 -10.64 -0.44
N ILE A 74 8.02 -9.35 -0.63
CA ILE A 74 7.87 -8.32 0.39
C ILE A 74 6.71 -7.42 -0.06
N VAL A 75 5.73 -7.18 0.81
CA VAL A 75 4.62 -6.27 0.52
C VAL A 75 4.63 -5.14 1.55
N ALA A 76 4.81 -3.92 1.08
CA ALA A 76 4.72 -2.71 1.89
C ALA A 76 3.45 -1.95 1.53
N THR A 77 2.59 -1.70 2.52
CA THR A 77 1.42 -0.84 2.34
C THR A 77 1.72 0.59 2.77
N VAL A 78 1.13 1.55 2.08
CA VAL A 78 1.25 2.98 2.39
C VAL A 78 -0.14 3.52 2.70
N GLY A 79 -0.39 3.94 3.94
CA GLY A 79 -1.68 4.42 4.42
C GLY A 79 -1.58 5.66 5.30
N LEU A 80 -2.70 6.19 5.76
CA LEU A 80 -2.76 7.40 6.58
C LEU A 80 -2.59 7.09 8.08
N ALA A 81 -3.12 5.95 8.52
CA ALA A 81 -3.06 5.56 9.93
C ALA A 81 -1.65 5.18 10.36
N ASP A 82 -1.37 5.37 11.65
CA ASP A 82 -0.06 5.06 12.23
C ASP A 82 0.17 3.54 12.27
N PRO A 83 1.22 3.02 11.61
CA PRO A 83 1.54 1.60 11.64
C PRO A 83 2.13 1.14 12.99
N ALA A 84 2.50 2.05 13.88
CA ALA A 84 2.91 1.70 15.24
C ALA A 84 1.74 1.14 16.06
N GLU A 85 0.49 1.49 15.70
CA GLU A 85 -0.72 0.99 16.35
C GLU A 85 -0.98 -0.48 16.01
N PRO A 86 -0.99 -1.40 17.03
CA PRO A 86 -1.16 -2.84 16.79
C PRO A 86 -2.47 -3.21 16.09
N GLN A 87 -3.57 -2.51 16.43
CA GLN A 87 -4.88 -2.75 15.80
C GLN A 87 -4.86 -2.39 14.32
N ASN A 88 -4.17 -1.30 13.94
CA ASN A 88 -4.03 -0.92 12.55
C ASN A 88 -3.27 -1.99 11.75
N ARG A 89 -2.14 -2.46 12.27
CA ARG A 89 -1.39 -3.56 11.64
C ARG A 89 -2.24 -4.82 11.44
N ALA A 90 -3.03 -5.20 12.44
CA ALA A 90 -3.92 -6.35 12.36
C ALA A 90 -4.98 -6.19 11.25
N HIS A 91 -5.60 -5.02 11.14
CA HIS A 91 -6.58 -4.72 10.09
C HIS A 91 -5.96 -4.73 8.69
N ILE A 92 -4.79 -4.13 8.52
CA ILE A 92 -4.08 -4.13 7.23
C ILE A 92 -3.69 -5.55 6.83
N ARG A 93 -3.17 -6.35 7.76
CA ARG A 93 -2.83 -7.75 7.52
C ARG A 93 -4.05 -8.56 7.08
N ALA A 94 -5.19 -8.42 7.75
CA ALA A 94 -6.43 -9.08 7.39
C ALA A 94 -6.94 -8.65 5.99
N ALA A 95 -6.78 -7.37 5.63
CA ALA A 95 -7.12 -6.87 4.30
C ALA A 95 -6.20 -7.44 3.21
N LEU A 96 -4.90 -7.57 3.49
CA LEU A 96 -3.93 -8.17 2.58
C LEU A 96 -4.20 -9.66 2.34
N GLN A 97 -4.52 -10.42 3.40
CA GLN A 97 -4.85 -11.85 3.29
C GLN A 97 -6.04 -12.12 2.36
N LYS A 98 -6.97 -11.18 2.23
CA LYS A 98 -8.11 -11.27 1.30
C LYS A 98 -7.74 -10.98 -0.15
N GLN A 99 -6.61 -10.33 -0.40
CA GLN A 99 -6.17 -9.89 -1.71
C GLN A 99 -5.03 -10.74 -2.28
N LEU A 100 -4.25 -11.37 -1.41
CA LEU A 100 -3.18 -12.27 -1.79
C LEU A 100 -3.70 -13.71 -1.89
N PRO A 101 -3.26 -14.48 -2.90
CA PRO A 101 -3.39 -15.94 -2.86
C PRO A 101 -2.81 -16.51 -1.57
N PRO A 102 -3.40 -17.57 -0.97
CA PRO A 102 -2.93 -18.13 0.30
C PRO A 102 -1.42 -18.44 0.31
N GLU A 103 -0.92 -19.06 -0.75
CA GLU A 103 0.50 -19.40 -0.93
C GLU A 103 1.43 -18.19 -0.85
N LEU A 104 1.02 -17.06 -1.44
CA LEU A 104 1.77 -15.81 -1.38
C LEU A 104 1.65 -15.15 -0.02
N SER A 105 0.46 -15.21 0.59
CA SER A 105 0.20 -14.61 1.90
C SER A 105 1.04 -15.25 3.00
N GLU A 106 1.26 -16.56 2.95
CA GLU A 106 2.07 -17.30 3.92
C GLU A 106 3.57 -16.99 3.79
N ARG A 107 4.02 -16.71 2.56
CA ARG A 107 5.44 -16.47 2.24
C ARG A 107 5.82 -14.99 2.23
N ALA A 108 4.84 -14.08 2.22
CA ALA A 108 5.08 -12.65 2.14
C ALA A 108 5.56 -12.07 3.47
N VAL A 109 6.59 -11.24 3.42
CA VAL A 109 6.97 -10.35 4.53
C VAL A 109 6.21 -9.04 4.36
N LEU A 110 5.50 -8.61 5.42
CA LEU A 110 4.61 -7.47 5.37
C LEU A 110 5.16 -6.28 6.14
N PHE A 111 5.19 -5.12 5.49
CA PHE A 111 5.53 -3.84 6.09
C PHE A 111 4.39 -2.84 5.91
N HIS A 112 4.33 -1.85 6.79
CA HIS A 112 3.32 -0.80 6.75
C HIS A 112 4.00 0.55 6.95
N LEU A 113 3.77 1.47 6.02
CA LEU A 113 4.37 2.81 5.98
C LEU A 113 3.27 3.87 6.05
N ARG A 114 3.58 5.02 6.60
CA ARG A 114 2.67 6.16 6.55
C ARG A 114 2.82 6.92 5.25
N GLY A 115 1.71 7.42 4.75
CA GLY A 115 1.65 8.22 3.54
C GLY A 115 0.98 9.55 3.76
N GLY A 116 0.50 10.15 2.70
CA GLY A 116 -0.19 11.43 2.73
C GLY A 116 -1.37 11.47 1.78
N ILE A 117 -2.16 12.51 1.92
CA ILE A 117 -3.24 12.86 1.01
C ILE A 117 -3.31 14.37 0.85
N ASP A 118 -3.47 14.82 -0.37
CA ASP A 118 -3.73 16.22 -0.70
C ASP A 118 -5.02 16.35 -1.48
N TYR A 119 -6.06 16.84 -0.81
CA TYR A 119 -7.37 17.03 -1.44
C TYR A 119 -7.38 18.09 -2.54
N ALA A 120 -6.41 19.00 -2.58
CA ALA A 120 -6.32 20.02 -3.61
C ALA A 120 -6.01 19.41 -4.99
N VAL A 121 -5.20 18.34 -5.02
CA VAL A 121 -4.78 17.68 -6.27
C VAL A 121 -5.66 16.49 -6.67
N LEU A 122 -6.63 16.10 -5.84
CA LEU A 122 -7.56 15.03 -6.19
C LEU A 122 -8.41 15.42 -7.40
N SER A 123 -8.57 14.49 -8.33
CA SER A 123 -9.54 14.66 -9.43
C SER A 123 -10.97 14.81 -8.89
N PRO A 124 -11.88 15.48 -9.62
CA PRO A 124 -13.28 15.61 -9.19
C PRO A 124 -13.96 14.27 -8.89
N ARG A 125 -13.66 13.25 -9.67
CA ARG A 125 -14.17 11.88 -9.46
C ARG A 125 -13.67 11.30 -8.14
N HIS A 126 -12.39 11.48 -7.80
CA HIS A 126 -11.82 10.98 -6.54
C HIS A 126 -12.32 11.78 -5.35
N ARG A 127 -12.51 13.09 -5.48
CA ARG A 127 -13.15 13.91 -4.43
C ARG A 127 -14.55 13.41 -4.12
N ALA A 128 -15.37 13.14 -5.15
CA ALA A 128 -16.72 12.60 -4.98
C ALA A 128 -16.70 11.22 -4.30
N MET A 129 -15.80 10.35 -4.71
CA MET A 129 -15.62 9.02 -4.10
C MET A 129 -15.18 9.13 -2.64
N MET A 130 -14.21 9.99 -2.32
CA MET A 130 -13.77 10.23 -0.94
C MET A 130 -14.89 10.82 -0.08
N ALA A 131 -15.69 11.75 -0.64
CA ALA A 131 -16.85 12.30 0.06
C ALA A 131 -17.88 11.22 0.40
N ALA A 132 -18.22 10.35 -0.57
CA ALA A 132 -19.14 9.24 -0.36
C ALA A 132 -18.62 8.25 0.69
N MET A 133 -17.33 7.94 0.65
CA MET A 133 -16.68 7.06 1.63
C MET A 133 -16.72 7.68 3.02
N CYS A 134 -16.30 8.93 3.18
CA CYS A 134 -16.35 9.62 4.47
C CYS A 134 -17.78 9.76 5.02
N PHE A 135 -18.76 10.00 4.15
CA PHE A 135 -20.17 10.00 4.56
C PHE A 135 -20.59 8.64 5.11
N SER A 136 -20.23 7.55 4.45
CA SER A 136 -20.50 6.19 4.92
C SER A 136 -19.79 5.90 6.25
N LEU A 137 -18.53 6.29 6.40
CA LEU A 137 -17.74 6.09 7.62
C LEU A 137 -18.32 6.88 8.81
N ARG A 138 -18.85 8.08 8.60
CA ARG A 138 -19.50 8.86 9.66
C ARG A 138 -20.75 8.18 10.23
N ARG A 139 -21.47 7.39 9.41
CA ARG A 139 -22.62 6.58 9.84
C ARG A 139 -22.23 5.34 10.60
N LYS A 140 -21.00 4.85 10.41
CA LYS A 140 -20.45 3.69 11.13
C LYS A 140 -20.18 4.09 12.58
N PRO A 141 -20.62 3.31 13.58
CA PRO A 141 -20.30 3.58 14.97
C PRO A 141 -18.78 3.70 15.20
N ALA A 142 -18.34 4.66 16.01
CA ALA A 142 -16.92 4.93 16.23
C ALA A 142 -16.13 3.66 16.65
N ARG A 143 -16.72 2.82 17.49
CA ARG A 143 -16.14 1.54 17.96
C ARG A 143 -15.91 0.50 16.84
N GLN A 144 -16.55 0.69 15.70
CA GLN A 144 -16.41 -0.21 14.53
C GLN A 144 -15.51 0.36 13.43
N ARG A 145 -15.03 1.59 13.60
CA ARG A 145 -14.09 2.20 12.66
C ARG A 145 -12.69 1.66 12.91
N SER A 146 -11.99 1.33 11.82
CA SER A 146 -10.55 1.04 11.89
C SER A 146 -9.74 2.32 12.13
N ALA A 147 -8.46 2.17 12.47
CA ALA A 147 -7.55 3.31 12.58
C ALA A 147 -7.42 4.05 11.24
N GLU A 148 -7.43 3.34 10.12
CA GLU A 148 -7.43 3.96 8.79
C GLU A 148 -8.74 4.71 8.50
N ASP A 149 -9.90 4.16 8.87
CA ASP A 149 -11.20 4.84 8.77
C ASP A 149 -11.19 6.17 9.54
N GLN A 150 -10.62 6.16 10.75
CA GLN A 150 -10.52 7.34 11.59
C GLN A 150 -9.56 8.37 11.00
N ALA A 151 -8.38 7.94 10.54
CA ALA A 151 -7.40 8.80 9.89
C ALA A 151 -7.98 9.46 8.62
N LEU A 152 -8.76 8.72 7.82
CA LEU A 152 -9.48 9.26 6.66
C LEU A 152 -10.47 10.36 7.05
N LEU A 153 -11.22 10.18 8.14
CA LEU A 153 -12.17 11.19 8.63
C LEU A 153 -11.46 12.44 9.15
N GLU A 154 -10.36 12.28 9.87
CA GLU A 154 -9.57 13.36 10.46
C GLU A 154 -8.84 14.20 9.41
N THR A 155 -8.41 13.57 8.32
CA THR A 155 -7.68 14.21 7.23
C THR A 155 -8.58 14.69 6.09
N TYR A 156 -9.89 14.44 6.18
CA TYR A 156 -10.83 14.81 5.12
C TYR A 156 -10.78 16.29 4.78
N GLY A 157 -10.59 16.59 3.50
CA GLY A 157 -10.49 17.96 2.98
C GLY A 157 -9.17 18.67 3.27
N LYS A 158 -8.20 18.00 3.88
CA LYS A 158 -6.92 18.59 4.25
C LYS A 158 -5.79 18.14 3.32
N GLN A 159 -4.66 18.81 3.44
CA GLN A 159 -3.37 18.36 2.95
C GLN A 159 -2.56 17.84 4.12
N VAL A 160 -2.17 16.58 4.07
CA VAL A 160 -1.31 15.96 5.09
C VAL A 160 -0.27 15.09 4.41
N ASP A 161 0.95 15.10 4.94
CA ASP A 161 2.05 14.23 4.49
C ASP A 161 2.78 13.69 5.73
N PHE A 162 2.57 12.41 6.01
CA PHE A 162 3.25 11.67 7.07
C PHE A 162 4.37 10.78 6.52
N THR A 163 4.80 11.01 5.26
CA THR A 163 5.84 10.21 4.62
C THR A 163 7.14 10.34 5.37
N ASP A 164 7.69 9.21 5.79
CA ASP A 164 9.00 9.12 6.42
C ASP A 164 9.89 8.16 5.62
N LEU A 165 10.74 8.72 4.78
CA LEU A 165 11.66 7.92 3.95
C LEU A 165 12.77 7.27 4.77
N SER A 166 13.07 7.78 5.98
CA SER A 166 14.07 7.19 6.87
C SER A 166 13.62 5.82 7.41
N ALA A 167 12.33 5.52 7.37
CA ALA A 167 11.79 4.21 7.72
C ALA A 167 12.23 3.07 6.77
N LEU A 168 12.91 3.38 5.66
CA LEU A 168 13.46 2.42 4.71
C LEU A 168 14.93 2.06 4.98
N ALA A 169 15.59 2.78 5.88
CA ALA A 169 17.03 2.64 6.17
C ALA A 169 17.38 1.45 7.06
#